data_7e00dadeb17a826d6b8253c1f364c791
#
_entry.id   7e00dadeb17a826d6b8253c1f364c791
#
_cell.length_a   1.000
_cell.length_b   1.000
_cell.length_c   1.000
_cell.angle_alpha   90.00
_cell.angle_beta   90.00
_cell.angle_gamma   90.00
#
_symmetry.space_group_name_H-M   'P 1'
#
loop_
_entity.id
_entity.type
_entity.pdbx_description
1 polymer ?
#
loop_
_entity_poly.entity_id
_entity_poly.type
_entity_poly.pdbx_seq_one_letter_code
_entity_poly.pdbx_strand_id
1 'polypeptide(L)'
;MCVIFAFPLIFLFEKLFGFMSDFTLLELCDLNTPLLRLLSQKIPGTFQHSLQVANLAEEACYKIGGNALLVRTGAMYHDIGKINNPRFFTENQVGEVSPHEDLNSEESAKIIINHVISGIEIAKEYNLPEAIIDFIRTHHGTTTTRFFLSNYKKEHQGEVINEDLFRYPGPIPFSKETAVLMMADSVEASSRSLKKYDAIAIDELVDRIINHQISENQFINSDITFRDINQIKKIFKKRLMNIYHVRIEYPR
;
A
#
# COMPACT_ATOMS: atom_id res chain seq x y z
N MET A 1 -30.49 -6.47 -28.81
CA MET A 1 -30.90 -7.58 -27.91
C MET A 1 -29.74 -8.29 -27.23
N CYS A 2 -28.56 -8.48 -27.86
CA CYS A 2 -27.41 -9.16 -27.22
C CYS A 2 -26.81 -8.44 -26.01
N VAL A 3 -26.83 -7.12 -25.93
CA VAL A 3 -26.21 -6.32 -24.83
C VAL A 3 -26.93 -6.53 -23.49
N ILE A 4 -28.24 -6.73 -23.49
CA ILE A 4 -29.03 -6.89 -22.26
C ILE A 4 -28.64 -8.15 -21.49
N PHE A 5 -28.19 -9.19 -22.19
CA PHE A 5 -27.78 -10.46 -21.57
C PHE A 5 -26.28 -10.50 -21.22
N ALA A 6 -25.47 -9.58 -21.76
CA ALA A 6 -24.02 -9.59 -21.56
C ALA A 6 -23.65 -9.30 -20.08
N PHE A 7 -24.27 -8.28 -19.46
CA PHE A 7 -23.97 -7.92 -18.07
C PHE A 7 -24.32 -9.02 -17.06
N PRO A 8 -25.54 -9.62 -17.08
CA PRO A 8 -25.83 -10.75 -16.18
C PRO A 8 -24.91 -11.94 -16.38
N LEU A 9 -24.46 -12.20 -17.63
CA LEU A 9 -23.52 -13.28 -17.94
C LEU A 9 -22.12 -12.99 -17.40
N ILE A 10 -21.61 -11.78 -17.51
CA ILE A 10 -20.32 -11.40 -16.92
C ILE A 10 -20.33 -11.67 -15.43
N PHE A 11 -21.33 -11.16 -14.70
CA PHE A 11 -21.48 -11.40 -13.27
C PHE A 11 -21.60 -12.89 -12.91
N LEU A 12 -22.34 -13.65 -13.71
CA LEU A 12 -22.47 -15.10 -13.50
C LEU A 12 -21.13 -15.82 -13.68
N PHE A 13 -20.36 -15.46 -14.72
CA PHE A 13 -19.05 -16.04 -14.98
C PHE A 13 -18.01 -15.64 -13.94
N GLU A 14 -18.01 -14.40 -13.48
CA GLU A 14 -17.15 -13.95 -12.36
C GLU A 14 -17.41 -14.82 -11.12
N LYS A 15 -18.68 -15.01 -10.77
CA LYS A 15 -19.08 -15.80 -9.60
C LYS A 15 -18.77 -17.29 -9.73
N LEU A 16 -18.90 -17.85 -10.93
CA LEU A 16 -18.66 -19.30 -11.17
C LEU A 16 -17.17 -19.64 -11.27
N PHE A 17 -16.37 -18.77 -11.88
CA PHE A 17 -14.98 -19.05 -12.21
C PHE A 17 -13.97 -18.27 -11.37
N GLY A 18 -14.43 -17.34 -10.50
CA GLY A 18 -13.57 -16.62 -9.57
C GLY A 18 -12.61 -15.62 -10.21
N PHE A 19 -12.81 -15.24 -11.48
CA PHE A 19 -12.07 -14.14 -12.10
C PHE A 19 -12.84 -12.82 -11.96
N MET A 20 -12.14 -11.72 -12.17
CA MET A 20 -12.69 -10.38 -12.03
C MET A 20 -12.58 -9.64 -13.36
N SER A 21 -13.70 -9.07 -13.84
CA SER A 21 -13.71 -8.26 -15.06
C SER A 21 -13.28 -6.83 -14.79
N ASP A 22 -12.88 -6.12 -15.85
CA ASP A 22 -12.61 -4.69 -15.77
C ASP A 22 -13.84 -3.89 -15.34
N PHE A 23 -15.06 -4.40 -15.61
CA PHE A 23 -16.29 -3.74 -15.18
C PHE A 23 -16.40 -3.71 -13.65
N THR A 24 -16.21 -4.83 -12.99
CA THR A 24 -16.19 -4.92 -11.52
C THR A 24 -15.07 -4.06 -10.92
N LEU A 25 -13.88 -4.05 -11.55
CA LEU A 25 -12.79 -3.18 -11.12
C LEU A 25 -13.14 -1.69 -11.22
N LEU A 26 -13.81 -1.27 -12.29
CA LEU A 26 -14.26 0.12 -12.45
C LEU A 26 -15.30 0.52 -11.42
N GLU A 27 -16.26 -0.37 -11.10
CA GLU A 27 -17.24 -0.14 -10.03
C GLU A 27 -16.55 0.03 -8.67
N LEU A 28 -15.58 -0.83 -8.36
CA LEU A 28 -14.81 -0.74 -7.12
C LEU A 28 -13.91 0.51 -7.05
N CYS A 29 -13.47 1.04 -8.19
CA CYS A 29 -12.71 2.30 -8.25
C CYS A 29 -13.56 3.56 -8.07
N ASP A 30 -14.90 3.45 -8.08
CA ASP A 30 -15.76 4.61 -7.84
C ASP A 30 -15.62 5.08 -6.38
N LEU A 31 -15.19 6.33 -6.21
CA LEU A 31 -15.01 6.96 -4.90
C LEU A 31 -16.30 7.10 -4.10
N ASN A 32 -17.45 6.91 -4.74
CA ASN A 32 -18.77 6.93 -4.10
C ASN A 32 -19.17 5.56 -3.51
N THR A 33 -18.37 4.51 -3.69
CA THR A 33 -18.65 3.24 -3.02
C THR A 33 -18.72 3.43 -1.50
N PRO A 34 -19.57 2.67 -0.80
CA PRO A 34 -19.78 2.87 0.64
C PRO A 34 -18.48 2.84 1.45
N LEU A 35 -17.59 1.90 1.14
CA LEU A 35 -16.34 1.73 1.88
C LEU A 35 -15.32 2.84 1.60
N LEU A 36 -15.15 3.28 0.33
CA LEU A 36 -14.25 4.40 0.02
C LEU A 36 -14.78 5.72 0.55
N ARG A 37 -16.09 5.93 0.58
CA ARG A 37 -16.71 7.08 1.27
C ARG A 37 -16.46 7.06 2.77
N LEU A 38 -16.60 5.89 3.41
CA LEU A 38 -16.28 5.72 4.83
C LEU A 38 -14.82 6.06 5.10
N LEU A 39 -13.90 5.56 4.24
CA LEU A 39 -12.47 5.84 4.32
C LEU A 39 -12.18 7.34 4.24
N SER A 40 -12.74 8.01 3.22
CA SER A 40 -12.53 9.45 3.02
C SER A 40 -13.03 10.33 4.18
N GLN A 41 -14.08 9.87 4.88
CA GLN A 41 -14.69 10.61 6.00
C GLN A 41 -13.99 10.32 7.33
N LYS A 42 -13.63 9.06 7.59
CA LYS A 42 -13.07 8.62 8.88
C LYS A 42 -11.56 8.80 8.97
N ILE A 43 -10.85 8.54 7.88
CA ILE A 43 -9.38 8.57 7.81
C ILE A 43 -8.90 9.25 6.52
N PRO A 44 -9.16 10.55 6.37
CA PRO A 44 -8.85 11.29 5.14
C PRO A 44 -7.36 11.27 4.78
N GLY A 45 -6.46 11.20 5.75
CA GLY A 45 -5.02 11.07 5.52
C GLY A 45 -4.67 9.77 4.82
N THR A 46 -5.18 8.64 5.31
CA THR A 46 -5.02 7.32 4.66
C THR A 46 -5.68 7.29 3.29
N PHE A 47 -6.87 7.89 3.13
CA PHE A 47 -7.54 7.97 1.84
C PHE A 47 -6.68 8.71 0.80
N GLN A 48 -6.09 9.86 1.16
CA GLN A 48 -5.18 10.61 0.28
C GLN A 48 -3.91 9.82 -0.05
N HIS A 49 -3.36 9.12 0.94
CA HIS A 49 -2.24 8.19 0.73
C HIS A 49 -2.60 7.13 -0.30
N SER A 50 -3.73 6.42 -0.12
CA SER A 50 -4.17 5.36 -1.04
C SER A 50 -4.37 5.87 -2.47
N LEU A 51 -4.87 7.10 -2.65
CA LEU A 51 -4.96 7.73 -3.97
C LEU A 51 -3.59 7.97 -4.61
N GLN A 52 -2.61 8.44 -3.84
CA GLN A 52 -1.25 8.68 -4.36
C GLN A 52 -0.55 7.36 -4.70
N VAL A 53 -0.70 6.35 -3.85
CA VAL A 53 -0.19 4.99 -4.11
C VAL A 53 -0.83 4.42 -5.37
N ALA A 54 -2.16 4.55 -5.52
CA ALA A 54 -2.88 4.10 -6.71
C ALA A 54 -2.34 4.74 -7.99
N ASN A 55 -2.09 6.06 -7.98
CA ASN A 55 -1.54 6.77 -9.14
C ASN A 55 -0.10 6.33 -9.48
N LEU A 56 0.73 6.07 -8.46
CA LEU A 56 2.09 5.56 -8.66
C LEU A 56 2.09 4.14 -9.22
N ALA A 57 1.29 3.26 -8.59
CA ALA A 57 1.24 1.85 -8.92
C ALA A 57 0.64 1.61 -10.33
N GLU A 58 -0.44 2.31 -10.68
CA GLU A 58 -1.11 2.20 -11.98
C GLU A 58 -0.15 2.47 -13.15
N GLU A 59 0.58 3.60 -13.12
CA GLU A 59 1.50 3.94 -14.20
C GLU A 59 2.64 2.94 -14.31
N ALA A 60 3.19 2.51 -13.17
CA ALA A 60 4.28 1.55 -13.13
C ALA A 60 3.82 0.17 -13.65
N CYS A 61 2.67 -0.31 -13.19
CA CYS A 61 2.10 -1.58 -13.58
C CYS A 61 1.78 -1.63 -15.08
N TYR A 62 1.18 -0.55 -15.62
CA TYR A 62 0.93 -0.42 -17.05
C TYR A 62 2.21 -0.55 -17.87
N LYS A 63 3.31 0.08 -17.45
CA LYS A 63 4.59 0.08 -18.17
C LYS A 63 5.28 -1.27 -18.21
N ILE A 64 5.06 -2.12 -17.22
CA ILE A 64 5.64 -3.47 -17.16
C ILE A 64 4.68 -4.55 -17.67
N GLY A 65 3.53 -4.15 -18.26
CA GLY A 65 2.55 -5.07 -18.85
C GLY A 65 1.71 -5.84 -17.83
N GLY A 66 1.55 -5.33 -16.61
CA GLY A 66 0.60 -5.85 -15.62
C GLY A 66 -0.79 -5.21 -15.76
N ASN A 67 -1.74 -5.68 -14.96
CA ASN A 67 -3.09 -5.13 -14.93
C ASN A 67 -3.14 -3.82 -14.10
N ALA A 68 -3.09 -2.69 -14.81
CA ALA A 68 -3.04 -1.36 -14.20
C ALA A 68 -4.33 -1.02 -13.43
N LEU A 69 -5.49 -1.45 -13.92
CA LEU A 69 -6.76 -1.20 -13.25
C LEU A 69 -6.88 -2.02 -11.97
N LEU A 70 -6.41 -3.27 -11.98
CA LEU A 70 -6.40 -4.13 -10.81
C LEU A 70 -5.51 -3.56 -9.69
N VAL A 71 -4.26 -3.15 -10.02
CA VAL A 71 -3.37 -2.58 -9.00
C VAL A 71 -3.90 -1.24 -8.48
N ARG A 72 -4.52 -0.40 -9.33
CA ARG A 72 -5.18 0.83 -8.91
C ARG A 72 -6.28 0.53 -7.89
N THR A 73 -7.18 -0.40 -8.23
CA THR A 73 -8.27 -0.81 -7.35
C THR A 73 -7.71 -1.36 -6.03
N GLY A 74 -6.77 -2.29 -6.08
CA GLY A 74 -6.13 -2.83 -4.88
C GLY A 74 -5.49 -1.76 -3.99
N ALA A 75 -4.82 -0.78 -4.60
CA ALA A 75 -4.22 0.35 -3.88
C ALA A 75 -5.26 1.22 -3.16
N MET A 76 -6.48 1.36 -3.68
CA MET A 76 -7.54 2.13 -3.01
C MET A 76 -8.00 1.49 -1.69
N TYR A 77 -7.84 0.17 -1.55
CA TYR A 77 -8.36 -0.60 -0.42
C TYR A 77 -7.27 -1.17 0.50
N HIS A 78 -5.99 -1.12 0.13
CA HIS A 78 -4.93 -1.85 0.84
C HIS A 78 -4.86 -1.53 2.34
N ASP A 79 -5.20 -0.32 2.71
CA ASP A 79 -5.05 0.26 4.06
C ASP A 79 -6.38 0.45 4.82
N ILE A 80 -7.47 -0.17 4.37
CA ILE A 80 -8.81 0.02 4.98
C ILE A 80 -8.86 -0.35 6.46
N GLY A 81 -8.01 -1.26 6.92
CA GLY A 81 -7.96 -1.68 8.31
C GLY A 81 -7.51 -0.59 9.30
N LYS A 82 -6.88 0.49 8.81
CA LYS A 82 -6.52 1.65 9.63
C LYS A 82 -7.74 2.38 10.22
N ILE A 83 -8.93 2.13 9.68
CA ILE A 83 -10.21 2.67 10.21
C ILE A 83 -10.40 2.34 11.70
N ASN A 84 -9.93 1.17 12.15
CA ASN A 84 -10.14 0.73 13.54
C ASN A 84 -9.31 1.53 14.55
N ASN A 85 -8.12 2.00 14.14
CA ASN A 85 -7.19 2.71 15.02
C ASN A 85 -6.55 3.93 14.33
N PRO A 86 -7.34 4.92 13.85
CA PRO A 86 -6.86 5.97 12.95
C PRO A 86 -5.70 6.81 13.52
N ARG A 87 -5.76 7.14 14.82
CA ARG A 87 -4.80 8.02 15.50
C ARG A 87 -3.39 7.42 15.64
N PHE A 88 -3.25 6.10 15.46
CA PHE A 88 -1.95 5.42 15.49
C PHE A 88 -1.16 5.54 14.17
N PHE A 89 -1.78 6.05 13.12
CA PHE A 89 -1.14 6.22 11.81
C PHE A 89 -0.85 7.69 11.55
N THR A 90 0.42 8.01 11.29
CA THR A 90 0.94 9.38 11.23
C THR A 90 0.22 10.26 10.22
N GLU A 91 -0.24 9.69 9.11
CA GLU A 91 -0.96 10.41 8.07
C GLU A 91 -2.35 10.92 8.52
N ASN A 92 -2.88 10.39 9.61
CA ASN A 92 -4.16 10.80 10.20
C ASN A 92 -3.99 11.66 11.48
N GLN A 93 -2.75 11.89 11.93
CA GLN A 93 -2.47 12.72 13.10
C GLN A 93 -2.48 14.22 12.70
N VAL A 94 -3.21 15.04 13.44
CA VAL A 94 -3.27 16.50 13.24
C VAL A 94 -2.76 17.19 14.49
N GLY A 95 -1.44 17.42 14.57
CA GLY A 95 -0.83 18.23 15.63
C GLY A 95 -0.95 17.70 17.06
N GLU A 96 -1.36 16.46 17.23
CA GLU A 96 -1.52 15.79 18.53
C GLU A 96 -0.26 15.01 18.92
N VAL A 97 -0.11 14.76 20.23
CA VAL A 97 0.86 13.80 20.76
C VAL A 97 0.53 12.41 20.22
N SER A 98 1.52 11.69 19.75
CA SER A 98 1.31 10.35 19.19
C SER A 98 0.84 9.38 20.28
N PRO A 99 -0.26 8.63 20.08
CA PRO A 99 -0.69 7.62 21.05
C PRO A 99 0.35 6.52 21.32
N HIS A 100 1.35 6.39 20.47
CA HIS A 100 2.47 5.48 20.67
C HIS A 100 3.41 5.89 21.82
N GLU A 101 3.36 7.15 22.27
CA GLU A 101 4.20 7.61 23.39
C GLU A 101 3.78 6.99 24.72
N ASP A 102 2.52 6.59 24.87
CA ASP A 102 1.98 5.92 26.07
C ASP A 102 2.13 4.38 26.02
N LEU A 103 2.70 3.82 24.96
CA LEU A 103 2.82 2.38 24.72
C LEU A 103 4.28 1.97 24.59
N ASN A 104 4.57 0.72 24.95
CA ASN A 104 5.86 0.13 24.62
C ASN A 104 5.97 -0.22 23.12
N SER A 105 7.21 -0.52 22.67
CA SER A 105 7.51 -0.78 21.27
C SER A 105 6.77 -2.01 20.71
N GLU A 106 6.54 -3.04 21.53
CA GLU A 106 5.85 -4.27 21.15
C GLU A 106 4.34 -4.04 20.97
N GLU A 107 3.70 -3.35 21.92
CA GLU A 107 2.28 -2.97 21.82
C GLU A 107 2.02 -2.09 20.62
N SER A 108 2.89 -1.12 20.37
CA SER A 108 2.83 -0.25 19.21
C SER A 108 2.95 -1.02 17.89
N ALA A 109 3.90 -1.94 17.78
CA ALA A 109 4.09 -2.79 16.62
C ALA A 109 2.84 -3.66 16.35
N LYS A 110 2.26 -4.25 17.40
CA LYS A 110 1.06 -5.07 17.31
C LYS A 110 -0.13 -4.29 16.74
N ILE A 111 -0.34 -3.04 17.16
CA ILE A 111 -1.40 -2.17 16.64
C ILE A 111 -1.18 -1.89 15.16
N ILE A 112 0.06 -1.55 14.78
CA ILE A 112 0.39 -1.27 13.39
C ILE A 112 0.21 -2.52 12.52
N ILE A 113 0.71 -3.68 12.94
CA ILE A 113 0.57 -4.94 12.19
C ILE A 113 -0.91 -5.34 12.04
N ASN A 114 -1.72 -5.10 13.06
CA ASN A 114 -3.12 -5.52 13.09
C ASN A 114 -3.99 -4.85 12.01
N HIS A 115 -3.56 -3.72 11.39
CA HIS A 115 -4.38 -3.12 10.32
C HIS A 115 -4.53 -4.06 9.11
N VAL A 116 -3.54 -4.92 8.84
CA VAL A 116 -3.64 -5.92 7.77
C VAL A 116 -4.76 -6.91 8.08
N ILE A 117 -4.79 -7.44 9.30
CA ILE A 117 -5.80 -8.41 9.75
C ILE A 117 -7.20 -7.77 9.73
N SER A 118 -7.34 -6.62 10.38
CA SER A 118 -8.59 -5.86 10.39
C SER A 118 -9.05 -5.45 8.99
N GLY A 119 -8.10 -5.12 8.11
CA GLY A 119 -8.40 -4.80 6.71
C GLY A 119 -9.02 -5.97 5.96
N ILE A 120 -8.50 -7.18 6.15
CA ILE A 120 -9.07 -8.41 5.56
C ILE A 120 -10.49 -8.66 6.11
N GLU A 121 -10.71 -8.48 7.41
CA GLU A 121 -12.03 -8.64 8.03
C GLU A 121 -13.04 -7.65 7.45
N ILE A 122 -12.70 -6.37 7.40
CA ILE A 122 -13.55 -5.32 6.81
C ILE A 122 -13.82 -5.62 5.32
N ALA A 123 -12.80 -6.01 4.55
CA ALA A 123 -12.98 -6.35 3.14
C ALA A 123 -13.99 -7.49 2.93
N LYS A 124 -13.95 -8.51 3.79
CA LYS A 124 -14.92 -9.61 3.77
C LYS A 124 -16.34 -9.17 4.14
N GLU A 125 -16.49 -8.29 5.15
CA GLU A 125 -17.79 -7.73 5.53
C GLU A 125 -18.44 -6.94 4.38
N TYR A 126 -17.62 -6.22 3.60
CA TYR A 126 -18.06 -5.48 2.43
C TYR A 126 -18.10 -6.32 1.14
N ASN A 127 -17.86 -7.64 1.24
CA ASN A 127 -17.86 -8.57 0.11
C ASN A 127 -16.88 -8.17 -1.02
N LEU A 128 -15.71 -7.63 -0.68
CA LEU A 128 -14.69 -7.36 -1.68
C LEU A 128 -14.16 -8.68 -2.27
N PRO A 129 -13.86 -8.72 -3.58
CA PRO A 129 -13.28 -9.88 -4.22
C PRO A 129 -11.93 -10.29 -3.62
N GLU A 130 -11.63 -11.60 -3.60
CA GLU A 130 -10.35 -12.11 -3.07
C GLU A 130 -9.13 -11.45 -3.72
N ALA A 131 -9.18 -11.16 -5.02
CA ALA A 131 -8.09 -10.47 -5.69
C ALA A 131 -7.81 -9.05 -5.16
N ILE A 132 -8.79 -8.38 -4.53
CA ILE A 132 -8.59 -7.11 -3.83
C ILE A 132 -8.10 -7.36 -2.41
N ILE A 133 -8.61 -8.40 -1.73
CA ILE A 133 -8.11 -8.81 -0.41
C ILE A 133 -6.64 -9.21 -0.46
N ASP A 134 -6.17 -9.76 -1.58
CA ASP A 134 -4.76 -10.10 -1.80
C ASP A 134 -3.83 -8.88 -1.69
N PHE A 135 -4.27 -7.71 -2.12
CA PHE A 135 -3.50 -6.47 -1.93
C PHE A 135 -3.41 -6.08 -0.47
N ILE A 136 -4.50 -6.23 0.30
CA ILE A 136 -4.52 -5.93 1.74
C ILE A 136 -3.56 -6.85 2.48
N ARG A 137 -3.55 -8.15 2.17
CA ARG A 137 -2.73 -9.14 2.88
C ARG A 137 -1.24 -9.08 2.52
N THR A 138 -0.88 -8.58 1.32
CA THR A 138 0.48 -8.69 0.79
C THR A 138 1.28 -7.39 0.79
N HIS A 139 0.64 -6.21 0.97
CA HIS A 139 1.32 -4.92 0.75
C HIS A 139 2.50 -4.66 1.69
N HIS A 140 2.56 -5.32 2.82
CA HIS A 140 3.73 -5.32 3.71
C HIS A 140 4.55 -6.62 3.66
N GLY A 141 4.04 -7.66 2.98
CA GLY A 141 4.71 -8.96 2.89
C GLY A 141 5.06 -9.51 4.27
N THR A 142 6.31 -9.89 4.46
CA THR A 142 6.88 -10.34 5.72
C THR A 142 7.92 -9.37 6.28
N THR A 143 7.85 -8.10 5.93
CA THR A 143 8.73 -7.07 6.48
C THR A 143 8.46 -6.82 7.96
N THR A 144 9.33 -6.04 8.61
CA THR A 144 9.18 -5.70 10.03
C THR A 144 8.76 -4.24 10.22
N THR A 145 8.10 -3.95 11.34
CA THR A 145 7.84 -2.60 11.84
C THR A 145 9.14 -1.99 12.38
N ARG A 146 10.04 -1.59 11.47
CA ARG A 146 11.45 -1.26 11.74
C ARG A 146 11.67 -0.22 12.81
N PHE A 147 10.82 0.80 12.88
CA PHE A 147 10.92 1.85 13.88
C PHE A 147 10.81 1.25 15.29
N PHE A 148 9.76 0.48 15.54
CA PHE A 148 9.51 -0.13 16.85
C PHE A 148 10.54 -1.22 17.17
N LEU A 149 10.91 -2.05 16.21
CA LEU A 149 11.97 -3.04 16.38
C LEU A 149 13.31 -2.38 16.74
N SER A 150 13.66 -1.26 16.09
CA SER A 150 14.90 -0.52 16.40
C SER A 150 14.89 0.07 17.80
N ASN A 151 13.75 0.61 18.27
CA ASN A 151 13.62 1.13 19.61
C ASN A 151 13.69 0.00 20.64
N TYR A 152 12.97 -1.08 20.41
CA TYR A 152 13.00 -2.27 21.27
C TYR A 152 14.41 -2.83 21.43
N LYS A 153 15.19 -2.91 20.35
CA LYS A 153 16.61 -3.32 20.39
C LYS A 153 17.50 -2.41 21.24
N LYS A 154 17.21 -1.11 21.27
CA LYS A 154 17.95 -0.14 22.08
C LYS A 154 17.61 -0.27 23.56
N GLU A 155 16.35 -0.57 23.88
CA GLU A 155 15.84 -0.72 25.25
C GLU A 155 16.32 -2.04 25.88
N HIS A 156 16.50 -3.12 25.07
CA HIS A 156 16.85 -4.48 25.51
C HIS A 156 18.24 -4.89 25.01
N GLN A 157 19.24 -4.03 25.22
CA GLN A 157 20.61 -4.31 24.80
C GLN A 157 21.19 -5.52 25.54
N GLY A 158 21.67 -6.50 24.77
CA GLY A 158 22.26 -7.73 25.31
C GLY A 158 21.27 -8.88 25.53
N GLU A 159 19.99 -8.68 25.25
CA GLU A 159 18.98 -9.73 25.30
C GLU A 159 18.76 -10.39 23.93
N VAL A 160 18.29 -11.63 23.93
CA VAL A 160 17.85 -12.31 22.70
C VAL A 160 16.46 -11.81 22.34
N ILE A 161 16.36 -11.09 21.21
CA ILE A 161 15.12 -10.47 20.78
C ILE A 161 14.37 -11.40 19.82
N ASN A 162 13.09 -11.61 20.09
CA ASN A 162 12.17 -12.26 19.14
C ASN A 162 11.67 -11.22 18.11
N GLU A 163 12.33 -11.14 16.96
CA GLU A 163 11.96 -10.20 15.88
C GLU A 163 10.62 -10.53 15.22
N ASP A 164 10.09 -11.75 15.38
CA ASP A 164 8.80 -12.14 14.81
C ASP A 164 7.62 -11.36 15.40
N LEU A 165 7.76 -10.81 16.60
CA LEU A 165 6.78 -9.92 17.23
C LEU A 165 6.57 -8.61 16.45
N PHE A 166 7.58 -8.23 15.65
CA PHE A 166 7.60 -7.01 14.86
C PHE A 166 7.37 -7.25 13.37
N ARG A 167 7.09 -8.50 12.97
CA ARG A 167 6.98 -8.93 11.59
C ARG A 167 5.53 -9.01 11.14
N TYR A 168 5.26 -8.50 9.94
CA TYR A 168 3.97 -8.70 9.28
C TYR A 168 3.76 -10.18 8.93
N PRO A 169 2.50 -10.67 9.00
CA PRO A 169 2.22 -12.10 8.84
C PRO A 169 2.38 -12.62 7.41
N GLY A 170 2.48 -11.72 6.43
CA GLY A 170 2.49 -12.10 5.03
C GLY A 170 1.11 -12.49 4.49
N PRO A 171 1.03 -13.16 3.35
CA PRO A 171 2.17 -13.61 2.54
C PRO A 171 2.94 -12.48 1.84
N ILE A 172 4.12 -12.82 1.29
CA ILE A 172 4.84 -11.91 0.40
C ILE A 172 4.07 -11.76 -0.93
N PRO A 173 4.27 -10.66 -1.68
CA PRO A 173 3.69 -10.48 -3.00
C PRO A 173 3.91 -11.67 -3.94
N PHE A 174 2.86 -12.07 -4.67
CA PHE A 174 2.88 -13.25 -5.54
C PHE A 174 2.40 -12.97 -6.98
N SER A 175 2.12 -11.71 -7.29
CA SER A 175 1.86 -11.23 -8.65
C SER A 175 2.65 -9.95 -8.93
N LYS A 176 2.72 -9.54 -10.21
CA LYS A 176 3.30 -8.24 -10.58
C LYS A 176 2.58 -7.09 -9.89
N GLU A 177 1.26 -7.15 -9.84
CA GLU A 177 0.40 -6.12 -9.28
C GLU A 177 0.64 -5.96 -7.79
N THR A 178 0.68 -7.05 -7.03
CA THR A 178 0.93 -7.00 -5.58
C THR A 178 2.35 -6.54 -5.26
N ALA A 179 3.34 -6.93 -6.06
CA ALA A 179 4.72 -6.44 -5.92
C ALA A 179 4.85 -4.94 -6.23
N VAL A 180 4.17 -4.46 -7.28
CA VAL A 180 4.14 -3.02 -7.62
C VAL A 180 3.49 -2.22 -6.51
N LEU A 181 2.38 -2.72 -5.93
CA LEU A 181 1.73 -2.06 -4.81
C LEU A 181 2.68 -1.93 -3.61
N MET A 182 3.33 -3.01 -3.19
CA MET A 182 4.26 -2.99 -2.06
C MET A 182 5.38 -1.97 -2.25
N MET A 183 5.94 -1.88 -3.47
CA MET A 183 6.95 -0.87 -3.80
C MET A 183 6.38 0.55 -3.77
N ALA A 184 5.18 0.76 -4.34
CA ALA A 184 4.55 2.07 -4.43
C ALA A 184 4.16 2.62 -3.05
N ASP A 185 3.56 1.79 -2.21
CA ASP A 185 3.18 2.12 -0.84
C ASP A 185 4.39 2.56 -0.03
N SER A 186 5.42 1.73 0.05
CA SER A 186 6.62 2.04 0.83
C SER A 186 7.34 3.29 0.34
N VAL A 187 7.39 3.52 -0.98
CA VAL A 187 8.02 4.70 -1.59
C VAL A 187 7.19 5.96 -1.31
N GLU A 188 5.86 5.91 -1.46
CA GLU A 188 4.99 7.06 -1.18
C GLU A 188 5.06 7.46 0.29
N ALA A 189 4.86 6.50 1.21
CA ALA A 189 4.90 6.74 2.63
C ALA A 189 6.24 7.36 3.08
N SER A 190 7.36 6.81 2.61
CA SER A 190 8.69 7.30 2.97
C SER A 190 9.01 8.66 2.33
N SER A 191 8.42 8.98 1.17
CA SER A 191 8.68 10.25 0.49
C SER A 191 8.19 11.46 1.30
N ARG A 192 7.16 11.28 2.13
CA ARG A 192 6.60 12.34 2.99
C ARG A 192 7.58 12.81 4.07
N SER A 193 8.54 12.00 4.45
CA SER A 193 9.55 12.33 5.46
C SER A 193 10.82 12.98 4.89
N LEU A 194 10.90 13.18 3.57
CA LEU A 194 12.04 13.88 2.95
C LEU A 194 12.10 15.34 3.39
N LYS A 195 13.27 15.76 3.84
CA LYS A 195 13.54 17.17 4.19
C LYS A 195 13.72 18.06 2.96
N LYS A 196 14.17 17.47 1.85
CA LYS A 196 14.35 18.13 0.56
C LYS A 196 13.82 17.24 -0.55
N TYR A 197 13.15 17.84 -1.50
CA TYR A 197 12.57 17.15 -2.65
C TYR A 197 13.38 17.41 -3.92
N ASP A 198 14.70 17.17 -3.86
CA ASP A 198 15.55 17.25 -5.03
C ASP A 198 15.74 15.88 -5.69
N ALA A 199 16.29 15.89 -6.90
CA ALA A 199 16.44 14.68 -7.71
C ALA A 199 17.34 13.63 -7.02
N ILE A 200 18.35 14.06 -6.28
CA ILE A 200 19.29 13.17 -5.60
C ILE A 200 18.58 12.46 -4.43
N ALA A 201 17.89 13.21 -3.59
CA ALA A 201 17.19 12.67 -2.42
C ALA A 201 16.07 11.67 -2.83
N ILE A 202 15.33 11.98 -3.91
CA ILE A 202 14.31 11.11 -4.45
C ILE A 202 14.94 9.84 -5.07
N ASP A 203 16.05 9.99 -5.80
CA ASP A 203 16.77 8.85 -6.39
C ASP A 203 17.24 7.87 -5.32
N GLU A 204 17.93 8.37 -4.31
CA GLU A 204 18.43 7.58 -3.17
C GLU A 204 17.28 6.93 -2.37
N LEU A 205 16.18 7.64 -2.16
CA LEU A 205 15.03 7.12 -1.44
C LEU A 205 14.44 5.89 -2.14
N VAL A 206 14.11 6.04 -3.44
CA VAL A 206 13.48 4.99 -4.23
C VAL A 206 14.40 3.77 -4.31
N ASP A 207 15.69 3.98 -4.60
CA ASP A 207 16.64 2.88 -4.70
C ASP A 207 16.84 2.16 -3.37
N ARG A 208 16.98 2.89 -2.27
CA ARG A 208 17.16 2.31 -0.94
C ARG A 208 15.96 1.43 -0.55
N ILE A 209 14.71 1.91 -0.76
CA ILE A 209 13.51 1.18 -0.37
C ILE A 209 13.36 -0.10 -1.18
N ILE A 210 13.40 0.01 -2.50
CA ILE A 210 13.17 -1.14 -3.37
C ILE A 210 14.31 -2.16 -3.26
N ASN A 211 15.56 -1.71 -3.18
CA ASN A 211 16.70 -2.62 -2.97
C ASN A 211 16.62 -3.36 -1.63
N HIS A 212 16.12 -2.69 -0.59
CA HIS A 212 15.90 -3.34 0.70
C HIS A 212 14.82 -4.43 0.60
N GLN A 213 13.68 -4.16 -0.04
CA GLN A 213 12.64 -5.17 -0.26
C GLN A 213 13.14 -6.38 -1.07
N ILE A 214 14.00 -6.14 -2.08
CA ILE A 214 14.68 -7.20 -2.83
C ILE A 214 15.59 -8.02 -1.91
N SER A 215 16.42 -7.36 -1.09
CA SER A 215 17.35 -8.05 -0.18
C SER A 215 16.64 -8.88 0.89
N GLU A 216 15.40 -8.53 1.23
CA GLU A 216 14.54 -9.31 2.11
C GLU A 216 13.70 -10.37 1.38
N ASN A 217 13.98 -10.63 0.11
CA ASN A 217 13.30 -11.64 -0.72
C ASN A 217 11.78 -11.43 -0.86
N GLN A 218 11.29 -10.19 -0.76
CA GLN A 218 9.86 -9.94 -0.78
C GLN A 218 9.18 -10.22 -2.13
N PHE A 219 9.94 -10.33 -3.22
CA PHE A 219 9.41 -10.51 -4.57
C PHE A 219 9.69 -11.87 -5.21
N ILE A 220 10.20 -12.85 -4.45
CA ILE A 220 10.60 -14.16 -5.01
C ILE A 220 9.44 -14.98 -5.57
N ASN A 221 8.22 -14.72 -5.11
CA ASN A 221 7.01 -15.41 -5.58
C ASN A 221 6.27 -14.62 -6.67
N SER A 222 6.79 -13.46 -7.08
CA SER A 222 6.16 -12.60 -8.09
C SER A 222 6.80 -12.80 -9.45
N ASP A 223 5.99 -12.80 -10.52
CA ASP A 223 6.47 -12.84 -11.91
C ASP A 223 7.03 -11.47 -12.35
N ILE A 224 7.87 -10.85 -11.50
CA ILE A 224 8.50 -9.57 -11.75
C ILE A 224 9.99 -9.75 -12.04
N THR A 225 10.47 -9.14 -13.12
CA THR A 225 11.87 -9.22 -13.51
C THR A 225 12.68 -8.04 -12.96
N PHE A 226 14.01 -8.17 -12.88
CA PHE A 226 14.87 -7.03 -12.58
C PHE A 226 14.75 -5.88 -13.59
N ARG A 227 14.39 -6.18 -14.84
CA ARG A 227 14.10 -5.18 -15.86
C ARG A 227 12.85 -4.38 -15.49
N ASP A 228 11.80 -5.06 -15.05
CA ASP A 228 10.55 -4.44 -14.59
C ASP A 228 10.81 -3.55 -13.38
N ILE A 229 11.54 -4.05 -12.38
CA ILE A 229 11.92 -3.29 -11.19
C ILE A 229 12.67 -2.00 -11.56
N ASN A 230 13.62 -2.07 -12.49
CA ASN A 230 14.33 -0.89 -12.95
C ASN A 230 13.42 0.12 -13.68
N GLN A 231 12.40 -0.35 -14.40
CA GLN A 231 11.38 0.53 -15.01
C GLN A 231 10.50 1.18 -13.94
N ILE A 232 10.03 0.42 -12.96
CA ILE A 232 9.26 0.92 -11.83
C ILE A 232 10.00 2.03 -11.09
N LYS A 233 11.27 1.80 -10.75
CA LYS A 233 12.12 2.82 -10.10
C LYS A 233 12.17 4.12 -10.89
N LYS A 234 12.39 4.05 -12.22
CA LYS A 234 12.41 5.24 -13.08
C LYS A 234 11.08 6.01 -13.07
N ILE A 235 9.95 5.29 -13.07
CA ILE A 235 8.63 5.88 -13.05
C ILE A 235 8.37 6.55 -11.70
N PHE A 236 8.65 5.87 -10.60
CA PHE A 236 8.46 6.42 -9.26
C PHE A 236 9.29 7.69 -9.04
N LYS A 237 10.59 7.67 -9.41
CA LYS A 237 11.46 8.85 -9.35
C LYS A 237 10.87 10.03 -10.14
N LYS A 238 10.45 9.79 -11.39
CA LYS A 238 9.82 10.81 -12.24
C LYS A 238 8.52 11.35 -11.62
N ARG A 239 7.67 10.47 -11.12
CA ARG A 239 6.38 10.88 -10.53
C ARG A 239 6.55 11.67 -9.23
N LEU A 240 7.42 11.25 -8.34
CA LEU A 240 7.72 11.98 -7.12
C LEU A 240 8.29 13.37 -7.43
N MET A 241 9.20 13.48 -8.40
CA MET A 241 9.69 14.79 -8.88
C MET A 241 8.53 15.69 -9.34
N ASN A 242 7.59 15.17 -10.11
CA ASN A 242 6.45 15.95 -10.58
C ASN A 242 5.50 16.38 -9.44
N ILE A 243 5.26 15.50 -8.46
CA ILE A 243 4.40 15.82 -7.31
C ILE A 243 4.99 16.93 -6.47
N TYR A 244 6.30 16.94 -6.29
CA TYR A 244 6.97 17.89 -5.40
C TYR A 244 7.56 19.13 -6.09
N HIS A 245 7.77 19.11 -7.44
CA HIS A 245 8.25 20.25 -8.22
C HIS A 245 7.19 21.33 -8.53
N VAL A 246 5.92 21.06 -8.30
CA VAL A 246 4.83 22.00 -8.65
C VAL A 246 4.71 23.21 -7.69
N ARG A 247 5.60 23.35 -6.72
CA ARG A 247 5.67 24.56 -5.87
C ARG A 247 6.76 25.52 -6.34
N ILE A 248 6.63 26.07 -7.55
CA ILE A 248 7.31 27.34 -7.87
C ILE A 248 6.59 28.42 -7.07
N GLU A 249 7.30 29.03 -6.13
CA GLU A 249 6.83 30.26 -5.48
C GLU A 249 6.65 31.31 -6.59
N TYR A 250 5.41 31.74 -6.83
CA TYR A 250 5.15 32.93 -7.61
C TYR A 250 5.67 34.12 -6.81
N PRO A 251 6.59 34.94 -7.36
CA PRO A 251 7.01 36.14 -6.68
C PRO A 251 5.78 37.05 -6.48
N ARG A 252 5.60 37.51 -5.25
CA ARG A 252 4.57 38.48 -4.86
C ARG A 252 4.87 39.85 -5.45
#